data_ed528ad783084577d44efba7d1af9a35
#
_entry.id   ed528ad783084577d44efba7d1af9a35
#
_cell.length_a   1.000
_cell.length_b   1.000
_cell.length_c   1.000
_cell.angle_alpha   90.00
_cell.angle_beta   90.00
_cell.angle_gamma   90.00
#
_symmetry.space_group_name_H-M   'P 1'
#
loop_
_entity.id
_entity.type
_entity.pdbx_description
1 polymer ?
#
loop_
_entity_poly.entity_id
_entity_poly.type
_entity_poly.pdbx_seq_one_letter_code
_entity_poly.pdbx_strand_id
1 'polypeptide(L)' 'MISSEEMTIFIKEIYLLIIQYNRCDSPEIKKQINEEILILSDLISQ' A
#
# COMPACT_ATOMS: atom_id res chain seq x y z
N MET A 1 6.34 -0.49 17.75
CA MET A 1 5.05 -1.20 17.64
C MET A 1 3.99 -0.25 17.07
N ILE A 2 3.20 -0.71 16.12
CA ILE A 2 2.18 0.11 15.47
C ILE A 2 0.88 0.00 16.28
N SER A 3 0.27 1.15 16.58
CA SER A 3 -1.00 1.16 17.29
C SER A 3 -2.14 0.70 16.37
N SER A 4 -3.31 0.35 16.95
CA SER A 4 -4.47 -0.04 16.18
C SER A 4 -4.94 1.06 15.24
N GLU A 5 -4.86 2.30 15.69
CA GLU A 5 -5.24 3.45 14.87
C GLU A 5 -4.31 3.63 13.68
N GLU A 6 -3.01 3.51 13.91
CA GLU A 6 -2.03 3.60 12.84
C GLU A 6 -2.18 2.46 11.85
N MET A 7 -2.43 1.25 12.35
CA MET A 7 -2.65 0.10 11.50
C MET A 7 -3.85 0.30 10.58
N THR A 8 -4.93 0.87 11.11
CA THR A 8 -6.13 1.17 10.31
C THR A 8 -5.79 2.14 9.17
N ILE A 9 -4.99 3.16 9.47
CA ILE A 9 -4.56 4.13 8.46
C ILE A 9 -3.73 3.43 7.38
N PHE A 10 -2.78 2.58 7.76
CA PHE A 10 -1.93 1.87 6.80
C PHE A 10 -2.73 0.91 5.93
N ILE A 11 -3.68 0.18 6.53
CA ILE A 11 -4.54 -0.74 5.78
C ILE A 11 -5.37 0.02 4.75
N LYS A 12 -5.91 1.17 5.14
CA LYS A 12 -6.68 2.01 4.23
C LYS A 12 -5.82 2.50 3.08
N GLU A 13 -4.59 2.91 3.35
CA GLU A 13 -3.67 3.34 2.30
C GLU A 13 -3.33 2.21 1.34
N ILE A 14 -3.07 1.01 1.87
CA ILE A 14 -2.81 -0.15 1.03
C ILE A 14 -4.00 -0.43 0.12
N TYR A 15 -5.21 -0.35 0.66
CA TYR A 15 -6.43 -0.57 -0.11
C TYR A 15 -6.54 0.43 -1.27
N LEU A 16 -6.28 1.71 -1.00
CA LEU A 16 -6.31 2.73 -2.02
C LEU A 16 -5.25 2.51 -3.09
N LEU A 17 -4.06 2.08 -2.68
CA LEU A 17 -2.98 1.78 -3.61
C LEU A 17 -3.34 0.59 -4.52
N ILE A 18 -4.02 -0.41 -3.97
CA ILE A 18 -4.48 -1.56 -4.76
C ILE A 18 -5.48 -1.10 -5.82
N ILE A 19 -6.40 -0.22 -5.47
CA ILE A 19 -7.36 0.33 -6.43
C ILE A 19 -6.63 1.10 -7.53
N GLN A 20 -5.67 1.94 -7.16
CA GLN A 20 -4.88 2.69 -8.11
C GLN A 20 -4.08 1.77 -9.02
N TYR A 21 -3.50 0.72 -8.46
CA TYR A 21 -2.76 -0.27 -9.23
C TYR A 21 -3.64 -0.90 -10.31
N ASN A 22 -4.85 -1.29 -9.94
CA ASN A 22 -5.77 -1.94 -10.88
C ASN A 22 -6.27 -1.01 -11.98
N ARG A 23 -6.28 0.28 -11.73
CA ARG A 23 -6.73 1.29 -12.70
C ARG A 23 -5.60 1.87 -13.52
N CYS A 24 -4.36 1.60 -13.15
CA CYS A 24 -3.21 2.19 -13.82
C CYS A 24 -2.85 1.38 -15.05
N ASP A 25 -2.68 2.07 -16.18
CA ASP A 25 -2.30 1.44 -17.44
C ASP A 25 -0.79 1.48 -17.70
N SER A 26 -0.06 2.26 -16.91
CA SER A 26 1.38 2.40 -17.10
C SER A 26 2.13 1.33 -16.31
N PRO A 27 2.92 0.47 -16.97
CA PRO A 27 3.71 -0.55 -16.25
C PRO A 27 4.70 0.06 -15.26
N GLU A 28 5.26 1.21 -15.57
CA GLU A 28 6.23 1.86 -14.69
C GLU A 28 5.58 2.38 -13.42
N ILE A 29 4.43 3.03 -13.56
CA ILE A 29 3.68 3.53 -12.41
C ILE A 29 3.13 2.37 -11.59
N LYS A 30 2.66 1.32 -12.24
CA LYS A 30 2.19 0.11 -11.55
C LYS A 30 3.29 -0.47 -10.67
N LYS A 31 4.51 -0.51 -11.18
CA LYS A 31 5.65 -1.02 -10.42
C LYS A 31 5.89 -0.18 -9.16
N GLN A 32 5.83 1.15 -9.29
CA GLN A 32 6.00 2.06 -8.16
C GLN A 32 4.91 1.86 -7.12
N ILE A 33 3.67 1.73 -7.55
CA ILE A 33 2.55 1.49 -6.64
C ILE A 33 2.74 0.16 -5.90
N ASN A 34 3.16 -0.87 -6.62
CA ASN A 34 3.42 -2.17 -6.01
C ASN A 34 4.53 -2.09 -4.95
N GLU A 35 5.58 -1.34 -5.22
CA GLU A 35 6.66 -1.14 -4.25
C GLU A 35 6.14 -0.45 -2.99
N GLU A 36 5.28 0.55 -3.13
CA GLU A 36 4.69 1.22 -1.98
C GLU A 36 3.81 0.29 -1.17
N ILE A 37 3.03 -0.56 -1.83
CA ILE A 37 2.20 -1.57 -1.15
C ILE A 37 3.09 -2.51 -0.34
N LEU A 38 4.20 -2.95 -0.91
CA LEU A 38 5.12 -3.86 -0.22
C LEU A 38 5.77 -3.20 1.00
N ILE A 39 6.14 -1.93 0.89
CA ILE A 39 6.73 -1.18 2.00
C ILE A 39 5.73 -1.07 3.15
N LEU A 40 4.50 -0.69 2.86
CA LEU A 40 3.46 -0.55 3.89
C LEU A 40 3.11 -1.90 4.51
N SER A 41 3.06 -2.95 3.70
CA SER A 41 2.80 -4.30 4.20
C SER A 41 3.90 -4.77 5.14
N ASP A 42 5.14 -4.45 4.83
CA ASP A 42 6.27 -4.80 5.68
C ASP A 42 6.21 -4.06 7.01
N LEU A 43 5.84 -2.79 6.99
CA LEU A 43 5.68 -2.00 8.21
C LEU A 43 4.60 -2.58 9.13
N ILE A 44 3.51 -3.06 8.56
CA ILE A 44 2.41 -3.65 9.33
C ILE A 44 2.84 -5.00 9.93
N SER A 45 3.70 -5.73 9.25
CA SER A 45 4.15 -7.05 9.68
C SER A 45 5.13 -7.02 10.84
N GLN A 46 5.69 -5.88 11.17
CA GLN A 46 6.67 -5.77 12.26
C GLN A 46 6.05 -5.73 13.67
#